data_b833bc025e749818b7712b75b7be9fc4
#
_entry.id   b833bc025e749818b7712b75b7be9fc4
#
_cell.length_a   1.000
_cell.length_b   1.000
_cell.length_c   1.000
_cell.angle_alpha   90.00
_cell.angle_beta   90.00
_cell.angle_gamma   90.00
#
_symmetry.space_group_name_H-M   'P 1'
#
loop_
_entity.id
_entity.type
_entity.pdbx_description
1 polymer ?
#
loop_
_entity_poly.entity_id
_entity_poly.type
_entity_poly.pdbx_seq_one_letter_code
_entity_poly.pdbx_strand_id
1 'polypeptide(L)'
;HVDYGIKRDVDDPLGPVYLNGQPITNVDYPKYYKEYLYVKEKYKDQITLKLGLEFGIQVHTINQYEALFKAYPFDFIILSIHQVDDLEFWTGDYQKGRTEEEYYTRYYQELYDVVKNYKNYSVLGHMDLMKRYDDHDGYDSFNKHKDIITDILKIVIKDGKGIEINTSSVRYKLDDLM
;
A
#
# COMPACT_ATOMS: atom_id res chain seq x y z
N HIS A 1 3.87 -6.99 3.03
CA HIS A 1 2.61 -6.26 2.83
C HIS A 1 1.48 -7.23 2.45
N VAL A 2 0.28 -6.72 2.37
CA VAL A 2 -0.93 -7.47 2.07
C VAL A 2 -1.72 -6.72 1.01
N ASP A 3 -2.02 -7.41 -0.09
CA ASP A 3 -2.82 -6.89 -1.19
C ASP A 3 -3.97 -7.87 -1.50
N TYR A 4 -5.20 -7.46 -1.16
CA TYR A 4 -6.40 -8.15 -1.60
C TYR A 4 -6.83 -7.63 -2.98
N GLY A 5 -7.57 -8.46 -3.73
CA GLY A 5 -8.05 -8.13 -5.06
C GLY A 5 -7.23 -8.83 -6.16
N ILE A 6 -5.92 -9.00 -5.98
CA ILE A 6 -5.14 -9.86 -6.85
C ILE A 6 -5.04 -11.24 -6.22
N LYS A 7 -5.59 -12.24 -6.89
CA LYS A 7 -5.42 -13.63 -6.50
C LYS A 7 -4.02 -14.06 -6.86
N ARG A 8 -3.21 -14.35 -5.86
CA ARG A 8 -1.82 -14.83 -6.00
C ARG A 8 -1.72 -16.33 -5.72
N ASP A 9 -2.84 -17.01 -5.68
CA ASP A 9 -2.90 -18.45 -5.40
C ASP A 9 -2.46 -19.27 -6.62
N VAL A 10 -2.01 -20.48 -6.37
CA VAL A 10 -1.54 -21.43 -7.40
C VAL A 10 -2.66 -21.74 -8.42
N ASP A 11 -3.91 -21.59 -8.01
CA ASP A 11 -5.11 -21.86 -8.81
C ASP A 11 -5.66 -20.61 -9.54
N ASP A 12 -4.95 -19.44 -9.45
CA ASP A 12 -5.35 -18.23 -10.16
C ASP A 12 -5.26 -18.47 -11.68
N PRO A 13 -6.30 -18.11 -12.47
CA PRO A 13 -6.27 -18.24 -13.93
C PRO A 13 -5.12 -17.45 -14.60
N LEU A 14 -4.63 -16.39 -13.97
CA LEU A 14 -3.46 -15.63 -14.43
C LEU A 14 -2.13 -16.25 -13.95
N GLY A 15 -2.23 -17.31 -13.14
CA GLY A 15 -1.09 -17.98 -12.53
C GLY A 15 -0.47 -17.24 -11.35
N PRO A 16 0.30 -17.95 -10.52
CA PRO A 16 0.99 -17.35 -9.39
C PRO A 16 2.12 -16.43 -9.88
N VAL A 17 2.30 -15.31 -9.19
CA VAL A 17 3.50 -14.48 -9.37
C VAL A 17 4.65 -15.10 -8.60
N TYR A 18 5.82 -15.19 -9.22
CA TYR A 18 7.02 -15.78 -8.64
C TYR A 18 8.08 -14.73 -8.34
N LEU A 19 8.68 -14.82 -7.16
CA LEU A 19 9.92 -14.11 -6.81
C LEU A 19 11.01 -15.15 -6.53
N ASN A 20 12.12 -15.08 -7.27
CA ASN A 20 13.24 -16.04 -7.14
C ASN A 20 12.79 -17.52 -7.24
N GLY A 21 11.83 -17.79 -8.12
CA GLY A 21 11.33 -19.16 -8.36
C GLY A 21 10.36 -19.69 -7.30
N GLN A 22 9.96 -18.85 -6.33
CA GLN A 22 8.94 -19.19 -5.33
C GLN A 22 7.67 -18.37 -5.57
N PRO A 23 6.46 -18.98 -5.44
CA PRO A 23 5.22 -18.23 -5.59
C PRO A 23 5.10 -17.20 -4.46
N ILE A 24 4.71 -15.97 -4.82
CA ILE A 24 4.38 -14.94 -3.84
C ILE A 24 2.93 -15.14 -3.43
N THR A 25 2.70 -15.31 -2.16
CA THR A 25 1.36 -15.39 -1.55
C THR A 25 1.19 -14.23 -0.56
N ASN A 26 -0.05 -13.96 -0.20
CA ASN A 26 -0.34 -13.10 0.93
C ASN A 26 0.27 -13.67 2.23
N VAL A 27 0.36 -12.82 3.25
CA VAL A 27 0.90 -13.20 4.56
C VAL A 27 0.09 -14.37 5.14
N ASP A 28 0.79 -15.41 5.59
CA ASP A 28 0.22 -16.43 6.49
C ASP A 28 0.06 -15.79 7.88
N TYR A 29 -1.10 -15.16 8.12
CA TYR A 29 -1.34 -14.39 9.34
C TYR A 29 -1.20 -15.20 10.64
N PRO A 30 -1.73 -16.43 10.76
CA PRO A 30 -1.53 -17.25 11.94
C PRO A 30 -0.06 -17.52 12.22
N LYS A 31 0.72 -17.83 11.19
CA LYS A 31 2.16 -18.07 11.30
C LYS A 31 2.91 -16.78 11.68
N TYR A 32 2.65 -15.69 11.00
CA TYR A 32 3.25 -14.39 11.28
C TYR A 32 2.99 -13.94 12.72
N TYR A 33 1.75 -14.04 13.19
CA TYR A 33 1.39 -13.69 14.56
C TYR A 33 2.04 -14.60 15.61
N LYS A 34 2.11 -15.90 15.34
CA LYS A 34 2.81 -16.85 16.21
C LYS A 34 4.30 -16.55 16.31
N GLU A 35 4.96 -16.25 15.21
CA GLU A 35 6.36 -15.83 15.18
C GLU A 35 6.59 -14.53 15.93
N TYR A 36 5.71 -13.54 15.73
CA TYR A 36 5.75 -12.29 16.49
C TYR A 36 5.69 -12.53 18.00
N LEU A 37 4.76 -13.34 18.49
CA LEU A 37 4.62 -13.63 19.92
C LEU A 37 5.88 -14.32 20.49
N TYR A 38 6.43 -15.26 19.74
CA TYR A 38 7.67 -15.94 20.12
C TYR A 38 8.85 -14.97 20.22
N VAL A 39 9.06 -14.15 19.22
CA VAL A 39 10.18 -13.18 19.19
C VAL A 39 9.99 -12.08 20.24
N LYS A 40 8.76 -11.60 20.43
CA LYS A 40 8.41 -10.61 21.46
C LYS A 40 8.77 -11.12 22.85
N GLU A 41 8.41 -12.36 23.19
CA GLU A 41 8.76 -12.94 24.49
C GLU A 41 10.27 -13.16 24.62
N LYS A 42 10.91 -13.68 23.58
CA LYS A 42 12.35 -13.99 23.59
C LYS A 42 13.24 -12.77 23.84
N TYR A 43 12.84 -11.60 23.33
CA TYR A 43 13.63 -10.37 23.37
C TYR A 43 13.01 -9.27 24.22
N LYS A 44 12.03 -9.58 25.08
CA LYS A 44 11.24 -8.61 25.85
C LYS A 44 12.07 -7.65 26.71
N ASP A 45 13.24 -8.10 27.21
CA ASP A 45 14.12 -7.31 28.06
C ASP A 45 15.16 -6.50 27.24
N GLN A 46 15.18 -6.65 25.91
CA GLN A 46 16.16 -6.04 25.02
C GLN A 46 15.53 -5.03 24.07
N ILE A 47 14.32 -5.31 23.58
CA ILE A 47 13.64 -4.49 22.60
C ILE A 47 12.11 -4.54 22.75
N THR A 48 11.45 -3.42 22.50
CA THR A 48 9.99 -3.37 22.37
C THR A 48 9.60 -3.70 20.93
N LEU A 49 9.05 -4.91 20.73
CA LEU A 49 8.58 -5.35 19.42
C LEU A 49 7.11 -4.95 19.21
N LYS A 50 6.81 -4.38 18.06
CA LYS A 50 5.47 -3.98 17.64
C LYS A 50 5.00 -4.84 16.48
N LEU A 51 3.71 -5.23 16.48
CA LEU A 51 3.07 -5.94 15.38
C LEU A 51 2.57 -4.94 14.35
N GLY A 52 3.02 -5.05 13.12
CA GLY A 52 2.55 -4.16 12.06
C GLY A 52 2.51 -4.84 10.70
N LEU A 53 1.75 -4.26 9.81
CA LEU A 53 1.68 -4.64 8.39
C LEU A 53 1.48 -3.40 7.52
N GLU A 54 1.83 -3.53 6.26
CA GLU A 54 1.44 -2.61 5.22
C GLU A 54 0.22 -3.19 4.48
N PHE A 55 -0.84 -2.41 4.40
CA PHE A 55 -2.11 -2.77 3.78
C PHE A 55 -2.25 -2.05 2.43
N GLY A 56 -2.22 -2.80 1.33
CA GLY A 56 -2.52 -2.30 -0.01
C GLY A 56 -4.02 -2.33 -0.27
N ILE A 57 -4.72 -1.26 0.11
CA ILE A 57 -6.19 -1.21 0.13
C ILE A 57 -6.73 -0.62 -1.17
N GLN A 58 -7.82 -1.22 -1.66
CA GLN A 58 -8.70 -0.63 -2.67
C GLN A 58 -10.09 -0.44 -2.04
N VAL A 59 -10.90 0.46 -2.57
CA VAL A 59 -12.23 0.77 -2.00
C VAL A 59 -13.07 -0.51 -1.83
N HIS A 60 -13.08 -1.37 -2.82
CA HIS A 60 -13.87 -2.62 -2.78
C HIS A 60 -13.31 -3.69 -1.83
N THR A 61 -12.04 -3.56 -1.38
CA THR A 61 -11.41 -4.50 -0.44
C THR A 61 -11.46 -4.04 1.02
N ILE A 62 -12.00 -2.86 1.32
CA ILE A 62 -12.04 -2.29 2.67
C ILE A 62 -12.60 -3.27 3.71
N ASN A 63 -13.68 -3.98 3.39
CA ASN A 63 -14.29 -4.92 4.34
C ASN A 63 -13.36 -6.08 4.73
N GLN A 64 -12.52 -6.53 3.81
CA GLN A 64 -11.52 -7.59 4.07
C GLN A 64 -10.45 -7.09 5.05
N TYR A 65 -9.97 -5.85 4.85
CA TYR A 65 -9.00 -5.22 5.76
C TYR A 65 -9.59 -4.89 7.14
N GLU A 66 -10.87 -4.49 7.20
CA GLU A 66 -11.58 -4.34 8.48
C GLU A 66 -11.66 -5.66 9.26
N ALA A 67 -11.94 -6.76 8.56
CA ALA A 67 -11.96 -8.09 9.18
C ALA A 67 -10.56 -8.51 9.66
N LEU A 68 -9.53 -8.30 8.84
CA LEU A 68 -8.14 -8.59 9.20
C LEU A 68 -7.67 -7.76 10.40
N PHE A 69 -7.96 -6.45 10.40
CA PHE A 69 -7.59 -5.56 11.50
C PHE A 69 -8.23 -5.99 12.83
N LYS A 70 -9.47 -6.48 12.79
CA LYS A 70 -10.17 -7.00 13.98
C LYS A 70 -9.64 -8.35 14.45
N ALA A 71 -9.06 -9.15 13.54
CA ALA A 71 -8.59 -10.50 13.85
C ALA A 71 -7.25 -10.53 14.61
N TYR A 72 -6.44 -9.46 14.49
CA TYR A 72 -5.11 -9.39 15.10
C TYR A 72 -4.86 -8.05 15.78
N PRO A 73 -4.14 -8.00 16.91
CA PRO A 73 -3.89 -6.78 17.67
C PRO A 73 -2.72 -5.99 17.08
N PHE A 74 -2.91 -5.43 15.89
CA PHE A 74 -1.88 -4.61 15.25
C PHE A 74 -1.57 -3.35 16.05
N ASP A 75 -0.29 -3.09 16.27
CA ASP A 75 0.22 -1.86 16.88
C ASP A 75 0.39 -0.74 15.85
N PHE A 76 0.66 -1.09 14.58
CA PHE A 76 0.98 -0.13 13.53
C PHE A 76 0.59 -0.65 12.14
N ILE A 77 -0.12 0.17 11.38
CA ILE A 77 -0.52 -0.14 10.00
C ILE A 77 -0.07 1.00 9.09
N ILE A 78 0.63 0.65 8.02
CA ILE A 78 0.87 1.54 6.88
C ILE A 78 -0.27 1.31 5.89
N LEU A 79 -1.01 2.37 5.56
CA LEU A 79 -2.02 2.35 4.51
C LEU A 79 -1.36 2.70 3.18
N SER A 80 -1.50 1.84 2.20
CA SER A 80 -0.93 2.02 0.86
C SER A 80 -1.93 1.69 -0.24
N ILE A 81 -1.68 2.19 -1.44
CA ILE A 81 -2.37 1.79 -2.66
C ILE A 81 -1.33 1.17 -3.58
N HIS A 82 -1.41 -0.14 -3.81
CA HIS A 82 -0.50 -0.88 -4.70
C HIS A 82 -1.16 -1.26 -6.03
N GLN A 83 -2.47 -1.12 -6.11
CA GLN A 83 -3.32 -1.53 -7.22
C GLN A 83 -4.50 -0.59 -7.33
N VAL A 84 -5.00 -0.42 -8.54
CA VAL A 84 -6.30 0.20 -8.81
C VAL A 84 -7.04 -0.68 -9.81
N ASP A 85 -8.32 -0.91 -9.58
CA ASP A 85 -9.15 -1.80 -10.39
C ASP A 85 -8.57 -3.23 -10.51
N ASP A 86 -7.91 -3.73 -9.45
CA ASP A 86 -7.18 -5.00 -9.36
C ASP A 86 -6.01 -5.14 -10.34
N LEU A 87 -5.53 -4.01 -10.90
CA LEU A 87 -4.38 -3.95 -11.78
C LEU A 87 -3.14 -3.42 -11.05
N GLU A 88 -2.02 -4.12 -11.20
CA GLU A 88 -0.77 -3.77 -10.56
C GLU A 88 0.02 -2.69 -11.30
N PHE A 89 0.70 -1.83 -10.53
CA PHE A 89 1.55 -0.78 -11.08
C PHE A 89 2.88 -1.31 -11.59
N TRP A 90 3.51 -2.24 -10.84
CA TRP A 90 4.84 -2.76 -11.16
C TRP A 90 4.90 -3.66 -12.39
N THR A 91 3.79 -4.24 -12.83
CA THR A 91 3.67 -4.99 -14.08
C THR A 91 3.42 -4.07 -15.28
N GLY A 92 3.02 -2.81 -15.04
CA GLY A 92 2.56 -1.89 -16.06
C GLY A 92 1.13 -2.15 -16.54
N ASP A 93 0.43 -3.14 -15.99
CA ASP A 93 -0.92 -3.49 -16.44
C ASP A 93 -1.92 -2.36 -16.16
N TYR A 94 -1.74 -1.65 -15.04
CA TYR A 94 -2.57 -0.50 -14.72
C TYR A 94 -2.39 0.68 -15.69
N GLN A 95 -1.15 0.97 -16.08
CA GLN A 95 -0.82 2.09 -16.98
C GLN A 95 -1.15 1.79 -18.44
N LYS A 96 -1.23 0.50 -18.80
CA LYS A 96 -1.40 0.07 -20.19
C LYS A 96 -2.66 0.64 -20.83
N GLY A 97 -2.45 1.38 -21.92
CA GLY A 97 -3.53 2.00 -22.70
C GLY A 97 -4.15 3.25 -22.08
N ARG A 98 -3.54 3.78 -21.01
CA ARG A 98 -3.94 5.03 -20.35
C ARG A 98 -2.87 6.09 -20.54
N THR A 99 -3.28 7.34 -20.59
CA THR A 99 -2.39 8.50 -20.49
C THR A 99 -2.01 8.72 -19.03
N GLU A 100 -0.93 9.49 -18.78
CA GLU A 100 -0.51 9.86 -17.41
C GLU A 100 -1.65 10.56 -16.66
N GLU A 101 -2.35 11.48 -17.32
CA GLU A 101 -3.50 12.18 -16.74
C GLU A 101 -4.58 11.21 -16.25
N GLU A 102 -4.90 10.19 -17.05
CA GLU A 102 -5.93 9.20 -16.71
C GLU A 102 -5.53 8.33 -15.54
N TYR A 103 -4.31 7.75 -15.56
CA TYR A 103 -3.94 6.84 -14.49
C TYR A 103 -3.58 7.56 -13.18
N TYR A 104 -2.99 8.76 -13.20
CA TYR A 104 -2.77 9.54 -11.99
C TYR A 104 -4.09 10.06 -11.39
N THR A 105 -5.02 10.55 -12.21
CA THR A 105 -6.35 10.99 -11.75
C THR A 105 -7.08 9.85 -11.04
N ARG A 106 -7.10 8.66 -11.64
CA ARG A 106 -7.79 7.50 -11.06
C ARG A 106 -7.07 6.99 -9.80
N TYR A 107 -5.73 7.01 -9.77
CA TYR A 107 -4.94 6.65 -8.59
C TYR A 107 -5.24 7.55 -7.39
N TYR A 108 -5.18 8.87 -7.58
CA TYR A 108 -5.48 9.80 -6.48
C TYR A 108 -6.95 9.77 -6.06
N GLN A 109 -7.87 9.49 -6.99
CA GLN A 109 -9.26 9.28 -6.63
C GLN A 109 -9.45 8.03 -5.75
N GLU A 110 -8.81 6.92 -6.10
CA GLU A 110 -8.83 5.70 -5.25
C GLU A 110 -8.27 5.98 -3.86
N LEU A 111 -7.12 6.65 -3.80
CA LEU A 111 -6.49 7.02 -2.53
C LEU A 111 -7.40 7.91 -1.68
N TYR A 112 -8.03 8.92 -2.29
CA TYR A 112 -9.00 9.79 -1.62
C TYR A 112 -10.18 8.99 -1.05
N ASP A 113 -10.77 8.11 -1.85
CA ASP A 113 -11.92 7.32 -1.44
C ASP A 113 -11.54 6.30 -0.35
N VAL A 114 -10.36 5.72 -0.42
CA VAL A 114 -9.85 4.81 0.63
C VAL A 114 -9.65 5.57 1.94
N VAL A 115 -8.91 6.70 1.99
CA VAL A 115 -8.69 7.44 3.25
C VAL A 115 -9.97 8.03 3.82
N LYS A 116 -10.96 8.30 2.98
CA LYS A 116 -12.28 8.76 3.40
C LYS A 116 -13.08 7.68 4.12
N ASN A 117 -12.97 6.43 3.69
CA ASN A 117 -13.81 5.32 4.13
C ASN A 117 -13.11 4.35 5.10
N TYR A 118 -11.78 4.25 5.10
CA TYR A 118 -11.00 3.38 5.97
C TYR A 118 -10.23 4.19 7.00
N LYS A 119 -10.31 3.80 8.30
CA LYS A 119 -9.71 4.58 9.41
C LYS A 119 -8.72 3.79 10.27
N ASN A 120 -8.61 2.48 10.10
CA ASN A 120 -7.78 1.61 10.91
C ASN A 120 -6.34 1.52 10.38
N TYR A 121 -5.66 2.68 10.29
CA TYR A 121 -4.25 2.79 9.92
C TYR A 121 -3.52 3.80 10.80
N SER A 122 -2.21 3.75 10.81
CA SER A 122 -1.33 4.66 11.57
C SER A 122 -0.79 5.78 10.71
N VAL A 123 -0.29 5.44 9.52
CA VAL A 123 0.28 6.39 8.56
C VAL A 123 -0.18 6.05 7.15
N LEU A 124 -0.28 7.08 6.30
CA LEU A 124 -0.41 6.93 4.86
C LEU A 124 0.98 6.74 4.27
N GLY A 125 1.20 5.63 3.58
CA GLY A 125 2.46 5.29 2.92
C GLY A 125 2.59 5.96 1.55
N HIS A 126 3.83 6.13 1.09
CA HIS A 126 4.26 6.55 -0.26
C HIS A 126 3.13 7.00 -1.21
N MET A 127 2.51 8.10 -0.89
CA MET A 127 1.33 8.64 -1.59
C MET A 127 1.57 8.89 -3.09
N ASP A 128 2.81 8.97 -3.50
CA ASP A 128 3.27 9.19 -4.88
C ASP A 128 3.92 7.95 -5.53
N LEU A 129 3.52 6.75 -5.07
CA LEU A 129 4.07 5.47 -5.54
C LEU A 129 4.11 5.32 -7.06
N MET A 130 3.16 5.92 -7.78
CA MET A 130 3.10 5.87 -9.24
C MET A 130 4.36 6.39 -9.92
N LYS A 131 5.06 7.38 -9.33
CA LYS A 131 6.34 7.89 -9.85
C LYS A 131 7.42 6.81 -10.00
N ARG A 132 7.36 5.74 -9.21
CA ARG A 132 8.31 4.62 -9.30
C ARG A 132 8.13 3.79 -10.57
N TYR A 133 6.95 3.80 -11.13
CA TYR A 133 6.51 2.95 -12.25
C TYR A 133 6.09 3.77 -13.46
N ASP A 134 6.44 5.05 -13.46
CA ASP A 134 6.20 5.98 -14.55
C ASP A 134 7.49 6.07 -15.39
N ASP A 135 7.39 5.73 -16.67
CA ASP A 135 8.52 5.79 -17.60
C ASP A 135 8.58 7.14 -18.34
N HIS A 136 7.68 8.06 -18.04
CA HIS A 136 7.53 9.33 -18.76
C HIS A 136 8.16 10.49 -17.99
N ASP A 137 9.34 10.91 -18.43
CA ASP A 137 10.00 12.12 -17.93
C ASP A 137 9.14 13.37 -18.20
N GLY A 138 8.82 14.11 -17.14
CA GLY A 138 8.25 15.45 -17.24
C GLY A 138 6.76 15.59 -16.93
N TYR A 139 6.06 14.54 -16.51
CA TYR A 139 4.70 14.71 -16.01
C TYR A 139 4.70 15.22 -14.57
N ASP A 140 4.29 16.47 -14.38
CA ASP A 140 4.18 17.08 -13.06
C ASP A 140 2.89 16.64 -12.34
N SER A 141 2.90 15.41 -11.84
CA SER A 141 1.73 14.82 -11.18
C SER A 141 1.31 15.60 -9.93
N PHE A 142 2.25 16.18 -9.19
CA PHE A 142 1.94 16.93 -7.98
C PHE A 142 1.14 18.20 -8.28
N ASN A 143 1.64 19.06 -9.17
CA ASN A 143 0.94 20.31 -9.48
C ASN A 143 -0.40 20.07 -10.19
N LYS A 144 -0.47 19.07 -11.07
CA LYS A 144 -1.71 18.72 -11.77
C LYS A 144 -2.80 18.17 -10.85
N HIS A 145 -2.42 17.44 -9.80
CA HIS A 145 -3.37 16.82 -8.87
C HIS A 145 -3.35 17.47 -7.47
N LYS A 146 -2.82 18.68 -7.34
CA LYS A 146 -2.61 19.36 -6.06
C LYS A 146 -3.88 19.46 -5.20
N ASP A 147 -5.03 19.69 -5.82
CA ASP A 147 -6.28 19.88 -5.09
C ASP A 147 -6.71 18.59 -4.39
N ILE A 148 -6.74 17.47 -5.10
CA ILE A 148 -7.11 16.17 -4.51
C ILE A 148 -6.06 15.70 -3.51
N ILE A 149 -4.76 15.91 -3.77
CA ILE A 149 -3.68 15.63 -2.80
C ILE A 149 -3.91 16.44 -1.51
N THR A 150 -4.24 17.72 -1.64
CA THR A 150 -4.55 18.58 -0.50
C THR A 150 -5.73 18.04 0.30
N ASP A 151 -6.78 17.58 -0.36
CA ASP A 151 -7.96 17.06 0.31
C ASP A 151 -7.69 15.71 1.00
N ILE A 152 -6.87 14.84 0.40
CA ILE A 152 -6.36 13.62 1.04
C ILE A 152 -5.62 13.98 2.34
N LEU A 153 -4.67 14.92 2.29
CA LEU A 153 -3.89 15.34 3.46
C LEU A 153 -4.77 15.96 4.55
N LYS A 154 -5.79 16.74 4.19
CA LYS A 154 -6.76 17.26 5.17
C LYS A 154 -7.51 16.14 5.91
N ILE A 155 -7.89 15.06 5.20
CA ILE A 155 -8.52 13.89 5.84
C ILE A 155 -7.54 13.22 6.79
N VAL A 156 -6.31 12.95 6.35
CA VAL A 156 -5.24 12.33 7.14
C VAL A 156 -5.00 13.12 8.44
N ILE A 157 -4.86 14.46 8.34
CA ILE A 157 -4.69 15.36 9.48
C ILE A 157 -5.90 15.32 10.42
N LYS A 158 -7.11 15.45 9.87
CA LYS A 158 -8.36 15.42 10.65
C LYS A 158 -8.51 14.12 11.45
N ASP A 159 -8.08 13.01 10.87
CA ASP A 159 -8.16 11.69 11.49
C ASP A 159 -6.99 11.42 12.47
N GLY A 160 -6.09 12.38 12.65
CA GLY A 160 -4.92 12.27 13.55
C GLY A 160 -3.90 11.23 13.06
N LYS A 161 -3.81 11.00 11.74
CA LYS A 161 -2.89 10.05 11.13
C LYS A 161 -1.61 10.73 10.67
N GLY A 162 -0.52 9.94 10.57
CA GLY A 162 0.73 10.39 9.99
C GLY A 162 0.83 10.14 8.49
N ILE A 163 1.93 10.61 7.91
CA ILE A 163 2.38 10.24 6.56
C ILE A 163 3.76 9.60 6.64
N GLU A 164 4.08 8.75 5.68
CA GLU A 164 5.41 8.20 5.50
C GLU A 164 6.26 9.13 4.62
N ILE A 165 7.54 9.23 4.92
CA ILE A 165 8.57 9.68 3.97
C ILE A 165 9.33 8.44 3.52
N ASN A 166 9.08 8.00 2.29
CA ASN A 166 9.71 6.80 1.76
C ASN A 166 11.02 7.16 1.05
N THR A 167 12.13 6.61 1.55
CA THR A 167 13.49 6.90 1.02
C THR A 167 13.90 5.99 -0.14
N SER A 168 13.02 5.10 -0.61
CA SER A 168 13.33 4.19 -1.73
C SER A 168 13.57 4.93 -3.04
N SER A 169 13.08 6.16 -3.18
CA SER A 169 13.40 7.06 -4.29
C SER A 169 14.91 7.17 -4.55
N VAL A 170 15.73 7.20 -3.51
CA VAL A 170 17.20 7.18 -3.63
C VAL A 170 17.68 5.94 -4.38
N ARG A 171 17.08 4.77 -4.11
CA ARG A 171 17.39 3.50 -4.82
C ARG A 171 16.95 3.55 -6.28
N TYR A 172 15.78 4.12 -6.54
CA TYR A 172 15.19 4.22 -7.87
C TYR A 172 15.69 5.44 -8.65
N LYS A 173 16.58 6.26 -8.06
CA LYS A 173 17.15 7.47 -8.66
C LYS A 173 16.08 8.48 -9.09
N LEU A 174 15.04 8.60 -8.28
CA LEU A 174 14.02 9.63 -8.44
C LEU A 174 14.54 10.95 -7.82
N ASP A 175 14.13 12.07 -8.37
CA ASP A 175 14.63 13.40 -7.97
C ASP A 175 14.13 13.77 -6.56
N ASP A 176 12.95 13.30 -6.16
CA ASP A 176 12.30 13.62 -4.90
C ASP A 176 12.11 12.39 -4.00
N LEU A 177 11.94 12.63 -2.68
CA LEU A 177 11.48 11.60 -1.75
C LEU A 177 9.99 11.30 -1.98
N MET A 178 9.63 10.03 -1.86
CA MET A 178 8.25 9.54 -1.95
C MET A 178 7.56 9.55 -0.59
#